data_fcd9fe0b71e63591052a50fa841e6088
#
_entry.id   fcd9fe0b71e63591052a50fa841e6088
#
_cell.length_a   1.000
_cell.length_b   1.000
_cell.length_c   1.000
_cell.angle_alpha   90.00
_cell.angle_beta   90.00
_cell.angle_gamma   90.00
#
_symmetry.space_group_name_H-M   'P 1'
#
loop_
_entity.id
_entity.type
_entity.pdbx_description
1 polymer ?
#
loop_
_entity_poly.entity_id
_entity_poly.type
_entity_poly.pdbx_seq_one_letter_code
_entity_poly.pdbx_strand_id
1 'polypeptide(L)' 'MTETSMAHVKVFYDEIGNTLTVWFGDPQEEYVSEETGDEVVLMKDKAGKVIGFEKLNFSVAKPKHLQVAFETVAA' A
#
# COMPACT_ATOMS: atom_id res chain seq x y z
N MET A 1 4.23 1.19 -28.19
CA MET A 1 4.86 2.05 -27.52
C MET A 1 5.64 1.53 -26.44
N THR A 2 6.60 2.07 -26.14
CA THR A 2 7.34 1.63 -25.16
C THR A 2 6.92 2.09 -23.93
N GLU A 3 6.70 1.26 -23.04
CA GLU A 3 6.37 1.67 -21.90
C GLU A 3 7.45 1.90 -21.04
N THR A 4 7.40 2.85 -20.30
CA THR A 4 8.35 3.13 -19.37
C THR A 4 8.20 2.34 -18.24
N SER A 5 9.15 1.66 -17.84
CA SER A 5 9.06 0.87 -16.72
C SER A 5 9.32 1.69 -15.55
N MET A 6 8.40 2.40 -15.05
CA MET A 6 8.54 3.14 -13.84
C MET A 6 7.92 2.42 -12.70
N ALA A 7 8.70 2.13 -11.70
CA ALA A 7 8.15 1.59 -10.48
C ALA A 7 7.41 2.70 -9.76
N HIS A 8 6.25 2.40 -9.28
CA HIS A 8 5.41 3.40 -8.68
C HIS A 8 4.83 2.85 -7.37
N VAL A 9 5.06 3.57 -6.29
CA VAL A 9 4.50 3.19 -5.01
C VAL A 9 3.65 4.35 -4.53
N LYS A 10 2.39 4.08 -4.22
CA LYS A 10 1.50 5.08 -3.69
C LYS A 10 1.20 4.77 -2.24
N VAL A 11 1.26 5.78 -1.40
CA VAL A 11 0.98 5.63 0.03
C VAL A 11 -0.12 6.60 0.40
N PHE A 12 -1.18 6.10 1.02
CA PHE A 12 -2.28 6.91 1.47
C PHE A 12 -2.46 6.72 2.97
N TYR A 13 -2.63 7.80 3.69
CA TYR A 13 -2.95 7.72 5.10
C TYR A 13 -4.31 8.38 5.34
N ASP A 14 -5.25 7.57 5.81
CA ASP A 14 -6.58 8.05 6.14
C ASP A 14 -6.61 8.30 7.63
N GLU A 15 -6.53 9.56 8.04
CA GLU A 15 -6.46 9.88 9.45
C GLU A 15 -7.81 9.72 10.15
N ILE A 16 -8.90 9.69 9.43
CA ILE A 16 -10.20 9.47 10.04
C ILE A 16 -10.36 7.99 10.33
N GLY A 17 -10.02 7.14 9.37
CA GLY A 17 -10.17 5.71 9.56
C GLY A 17 -8.95 5.04 10.16
N ASN A 18 -7.87 5.77 10.42
CA ASN A 18 -6.63 5.22 10.97
C ASN A 18 -6.10 4.07 10.13
N THR A 19 -6.03 4.30 8.82
CA THR A 19 -5.62 3.27 7.89
C THR A 19 -4.49 3.75 7.01
N LEU A 20 -3.46 2.95 6.89
CA LEU A 20 -2.38 3.23 5.97
C LEU A 20 -2.48 2.26 4.81
N THR A 21 -2.55 2.78 3.61
CA THR A 21 -2.67 1.95 2.41
C THR A 21 -1.46 2.16 1.52
N VAL A 22 -0.87 1.07 1.08
CA VAL A 22 0.30 1.12 0.21
C VAL A 22 0.01 0.30 -1.03
N TRP A 23 0.19 0.90 -2.20
CA TRP A 23 0.03 0.22 -3.48
C TRP A 23 1.36 0.18 -4.20
N PHE A 24 1.78 -0.98 -4.63
CA PHE A 24 2.95 -1.11 -5.47
C PHE A 24 2.62 -1.75 -6.82
N GLY A 25 1.34 -2.03 -7.05
CA GLY A 25 0.82 -2.38 -8.34
C GLY A 25 -0.31 -1.43 -8.68
N ASP A 26 -0.99 -1.67 -9.78
CA ASP A 26 -2.08 -0.80 -10.24
C ASP A 26 -3.32 -1.09 -9.41
N PRO A 27 -3.85 -0.12 -8.66
CA PRO A 27 -5.06 -0.34 -7.87
C PRO A 27 -6.26 -0.79 -8.70
N GLN A 28 -6.28 -0.44 -9.98
CA GLN A 28 -7.39 -0.83 -10.83
C GLN A 28 -7.37 -2.33 -11.13
N GLU A 29 -6.26 -2.99 -10.84
CA GLU A 29 -6.15 -4.42 -11.03
C GLU A 29 -6.58 -5.20 -9.81
N GLU A 30 -7.03 -4.53 -8.78
CA GLU A 30 -7.48 -5.22 -7.58
C GLU A 30 -8.63 -6.15 -7.89
N TYR A 31 -8.52 -7.39 -7.51
CA TYR A 31 -9.53 -8.40 -7.77
C TYR A 31 -10.10 -8.92 -6.48
N VAL A 32 -9.28 -9.11 -5.47
CA VAL A 32 -9.72 -9.62 -4.18
C VAL A 32 -8.88 -9.03 -3.06
N SER A 33 -9.51 -8.84 -1.92
CA SER A 33 -8.83 -8.43 -0.70
C SER A 33 -8.83 -9.57 0.27
N GLU A 34 -7.73 -9.79 0.92
CA GLU A 34 -7.61 -10.92 1.86
C GLU A 34 -7.13 -10.43 3.21
N GLU A 35 -7.87 -10.70 4.25
CA GLU A 35 -7.45 -10.35 5.59
C GLU A 35 -6.47 -11.36 6.12
N THR A 36 -5.40 -10.91 6.76
CA THR A 36 -4.37 -11.80 7.25
C THR A 36 -4.52 -12.14 8.72
N GLY A 37 -5.30 -11.40 9.43
CA GLY A 37 -5.44 -11.62 10.87
C GLY A 37 -4.54 -10.74 11.72
N ASP A 38 -3.65 -9.95 11.09
CA ASP A 38 -2.77 -9.05 11.83
C ASP A 38 -3.12 -7.62 11.56
N GLU A 39 -4.37 -7.35 11.31
CA GLU A 39 -4.84 -6.01 10.96
C GLU A 39 -4.19 -5.53 9.67
N VAL A 40 -3.88 -6.45 8.80
CA VAL A 40 -3.35 -6.15 7.49
C VAL A 40 -4.22 -6.85 6.45
N VAL A 41 -4.64 -6.10 5.44
CA VAL A 41 -5.43 -6.63 4.35
C VAL A 41 -4.54 -6.60 3.12
N LEU A 42 -4.45 -7.71 2.42
CA LEU A 42 -3.66 -7.77 1.20
C LEU A 42 -4.56 -7.57 0.01
N MET A 43 -4.17 -6.71 -0.92
CA MET A 43 -4.91 -6.54 -2.16
C MET A 43 -4.20 -7.33 -3.25
N LYS A 44 -4.95 -8.19 -3.92
CA LYS A 44 -4.39 -9.07 -4.94
C LYS A 44 -5.05 -8.88 -6.28
N ASP A 45 -4.30 -9.12 -7.32
CA ASP A 45 -4.85 -9.05 -8.67
C ASP A 45 -5.48 -10.40 -9.04
N LYS A 46 -5.95 -10.52 -10.25
CA LYS A 46 -6.66 -11.71 -10.71
C LYS A 46 -5.77 -12.94 -10.73
N ALA A 47 -4.48 -12.75 -10.86
CA ALA A 47 -3.55 -13.84 -10.83
C ALA A 47 -3.13 -14.23 -9.41
N GLY A 48 -3.63 -13.54 -8.41
CA GLY A 48 -3.28 -13.82 -7.02
C GLY A 48 -2.03 -13.13 -6.54
N LYS A 49 -1.50 -12.20 -7.34
CA LYS A 49 -0.31 -11.50 -6.96
C LYS A 49 -0.68 -10.35 -6.03
N VAL A 50 0.08 -10.16 -4.95
CA VAL A 50 -0.17 -9.06 -4.05
C VAL A 50 0.30 -7.77 -4.69
N ILE A 51 -0.58 -6.81 -4.83
CA ILE A 51 -0.28 -5.52 -5.45
C ILE A 51 -0.39 -4.36 -4.48
N GLY A 52 -0.77 -4.64 -3.25
CA GLY A 52 -0.82 -3.61 -2.22
C GLY A 52 -1.29 -4.18 -0.92
N PHE A 53 -1.27 -3.36 0.12
CA PHE A 53 -1.78 -3.79 1.41
C PHE A 53 -2.34 -2.59 2.17
N GLU A 54 -3.17 -2.89 3.16
CA GLU A 54 -3.77 -1.90 4.01
C GLU A 54 -3.49 -2.28 5.43
N LYS A 55 -2.93 -1.38 6.22
CA LYS A 55 -2.72 -1.61 7.63
C LYS A 55 -3.82 -0.91 8.38
N LEU A 56 -4.64 -1.69 9.07
CA LEU A 56 -5.74 -1.14 9.84
C LEU A 56 -5.25 -0.69 11.22
N ASN A 57 -5.96 0.20 11.81
CA ASN A 57 -5.65 0.73 13.14
C ASN A 57 -4.22 1.28 13.23
N PHE A 58 -3.83 1.98 12.18
CA PHE A 58 -2.53 2.61 12.14
C PHE A 58 -2.67 4.01 12.68
N SER A 59 -2.26 4.21 13.92
CA SER A 59 -2.46 5.45 14.59
C SER A 59 -1.20 6.27 14.62
N VAL A 60 -1.28 7.54 14.35
CA VAL A 60 -0.18 8.47 14.39
C VAL A 60 -0.53 9.61 15.32
N ALA A 61 0.33 9.87 16.29
CA ALA A 61 0.03 10.90 17.30
C ALA A 61 -0.18 12.27 16.68
N LYS A 62 0.56 12.57 15.62
CA LYS A 62 0.42 13.85 14.93
C LYS A 62 0.32 13.56 13.44
N PRO A 63 -0.88 13.23 12.97
CA PRO A 63 -1.04 12.81 11.57
C PRO A 63 -0.53 13.80 10.53
N LYS A 64 -0.60 15.09 10.84
CA LYS A 64 -0.13 16.08 9.90
C LYS A 64 1.36 16.03 9.68
N HIS A 65 2.06 15.33 10.55
CA HIS A 65 3.51 15.27 10.49
C HIS A 65 4.00 13.88 10.08
N LEU A 66 3.09 13.05 9.58
CA LEU A 66 3.50 11.74 9.10
C LEU A 66 4.42 11.91 7.90
N GLN A 67 5.53 11.25 7.93
CA GLN A 67 6.49 11.27 6.84
C GLN A 67 6.84 9.87 6.43
N VAL A 68 7.09 9.68 5.17
CA VAL A 68 7.51 8.41 4.65
C VAL A 68 8.96 8.55 4.17
N ALA A 69 9.84 7.77 4.75
CA ALA A 69 11.23 7.76 4.33
C ALA A 69 11.42 6.64 3.33
N PHE A 70 12.03 6.92 2.22
CA PHE A 70 12.28 5.93 1.21
C PHE A 70 13.78 5.82 1.00
N GLU A 71 14.31 4.62 1.16
CA GLU A 71 15.73 4.38 1.00
C GLU A 71 15.95 3.19 0.12
N THR A 72 16.91 3.31 -0.79
CA THR A 72 17.29 2.18 -1.62
C THR A 72 18.56 1.58 -1.04
N VAL A 73 18.53 0.30 -0.78
CA VAL A 73 19.68 -0.40 -0.26
C VAL A 73 20.18 -1.35 -1.31
N ALA A 74 21.46 -1.23 -1.64
CA ALA A 74 22.04 -2.11 -2.62
C ALA A 74 22.87 -3.17 -1.91
N ALA A 75 22.75 -4.37 -2.36
CA ALA A 75 23.48 -5.47 -1.76
C ALA A 75 24.89 -5.59 -2.32
#